data_8e05c965e8d358bef32c159aaf28cdc7
#
_entry.id   8e05c965e8d358bef32c159aaf28cdc7
#
_cell.length_a   1.000
_cell.length_b   1.000
_cell.length_c   1.000
_cell.angle_alpha   90.00
_cell.angle_beta   90.00
_cell.angle_gamma   90.00
#
_symmetry.space_group_name_H-M   'P 1'
#
loop_
_entity.id
_entity.type
_entity.pdbx_description
1 polymer ?
#
loop_
_entity_poly.entity_id
_entity_poly.type
_entity_poly.pdbx_seq_one_letter_code
_entity_poly.pdbx_strand_id
1 'polypeptide(L)'
;MHPLWAKTRDEIDHPYTLEADEIGGVAGSWITTPDTSAEQVILLCFHGGAYVLGSPEANAASAICVAHAAKMPVFSADYRLAPEYPYPAAVDDAVAVFRALQAKGHSADRIGVIGESAGGGLALAMTLVLRDAGDSLPGAIFLTSPWVDLEGNGDSVTTMVSADPDFTDPSILYECVEPYAGSNSLLDPLISPVNADLDGFPPLLIQVGSREILLSDSLRLARNARNADVDVTLDVWDGMWHVFNAFPKVPEAQRANTEAGAFFRRHLLTEEDA
;
A
#
# COMPACT_ATOMS: atom_id res chain seq x y z
N MET A 1 -16.75 -4.82 -4.86
CA MET A 1 -16.30 -4.46 -3.48
C MET A 1 -17.20 -5.14 -2.50
N HIS A 2 -16.67 -5.90 -1.53
CA HIS A 2 -17.48 -6.56 -0.51
C HIS A 2 -18.26 -5.52 0.30
N PRO A 3 -19.56 -5.72 0.63
CA PRO A 3 -20.39 -4.73 1.34
C PRO A 3 -19.82 -4.26 2.69
N LEU A 4 -18.93 -5.04 3.31
CA LEU A 4 -18.28 -4.70 4.58
C LEU A 4 -17.31 -3.52 4.43
N TRP A 5 -16.57 -3.41 3.33
CA TRP A 5 -15.57 -2.35 3.12
C TRP A 5 -16.17 -0.94 3.05
N ALA A 6 -17.35 -0.81 2.42
CA ALA A 6 -18.03 0.47 2.30
C ALA A 6 -18.45 1.09 3.66
N LYS A 7 -18.48 0.30 4.73
CA LYS A 7 -18.93 0.73 6.06
C LYS A 7 -17.79 0.96 7.05
N THR A 8 -16.58 0.49 6.75
CA THR A 8 -15.44 0.58 7.70
C THR A 8 -15.10 2.02 8.06
N ARG A 9 -15.23 2.94 7.11
CA ARG A 9 -15.02 4.37 7.35
C ARG A 9 -16.01 4.97 8.35
N ASP A 10 -17.26 4.53 8.35
CA ASP A 10 -18.31 5.01 9.27
C ASP A 10 -18.06 4.54 10.72
N GLU A 11 -17.18 3.57 10.91
CA GLU A 11 -16.81 3.04 12.23
C GLU A 11 -15.63 3.78 12.88
N ILE A 12 -15.00 4.71 12.17
CA ILE A 12 -13.91 5.54 12.70
C ILE A 12 -14.47 6.52 13.72
N ASP A 13 -13.89 6.53 14.92
CA ASP A 13 -14.40 7.30 16.06
C ASP A 13 -13.59 8.57 16.36
N HIS A 14 -12.57 8.86 15.58
CA HIS A 14 -11.81 10.11 15.66
C HIS A 14 -12.09 11.02 14.44
N PRO A 15 -12.01 12.36 14.61
CA PRO A 15 -12.26 13.29 13.52
C PRO A 15 -11.14 13.23 12.46
N TYR A 16 -11.53 13.42 11.20
CA TYR A 16 -10.64 13.53 10.05
C TYR A 16 -11.27 14.42 8.98
N THR A 17 -10.46 14.87 8.01
CA THR A 17 -10.95 15.54 6.79
C THR A 17 -10.54 14.73 5.56
N LEU A 18 -11.35 14.87 4.50
CA LEU A 18 -11.06 14.38 3.15
C LEU A 18 -11.22 15.56 2.21
N GLU A 19 -10.13 16.01 1.59
CA GLU A 19 -10.14 17.14 0.67
C GLU A 19 -9.59 16.71 -0.68
N ALA A 20 -10.41 16.85 -1.73
CA ALA A 20 -9.98 16.49 -3.09
C ALA A 20 -8.89 17.44 -3.59
N ASP A 21 -7.89 16.89 -4.26
CA ASP A 21 -6.79 17.63 -4.90
C ASP A 21 -6.26 16.85 -6.12
N GLU A 22 -5.33 17.46 -6.84
CA GLU A 22 -4.62 16.84 -7.96
C GLU A 22 -3.11 17.05 -7.79
N ILE A 23 -2.35 15.96 -7.85
CA ILE A 23 -0.90 15.98 -7.75
C ILE A 23 -0.29 15.24 -8.95
N GLY A 24 0.57 15.94 -9.69
CA GLY A 24 1.22 15.35 -10.87
C GLY A 24 0.27 14.96 -11.99
N GLY A 25 -0.93 15.58 -12.05
CA GLY A 25 -1.97 15.26 -13.03
C GLY A 25 -2.82 14.04 -12.61
N VAL A 26 -2.67 13.56 -11.38
CA VAL A 26 -3.43 12.46 -10.81
C VAL A 26 -4.35 13.01 -9.71
N ALA A 27 -5.64 12.78 -9.85
CA ALA A 27 -6.62 13.13 -8.83
C ALA A 27 -6.35 12.34 -7.54
N GLY A 28 -6.85 12.83 -6.41
CA GLY A 28 -6.71 12.14 -5.14
C GLY A 28 -7.38 12.91 -4.01
N SER A 29 -7.16 12.42 -2.80
CA SER A 29 -7.72 13.04 -1.60
C SER A 29 -6.66 13.19 -0.52
N TRP A 30 -6.53 14.39 0.02
CA TRP A 30 -5.80 14.63 1.27
C TRP A 30 -6.61 14.13 2.45
N ILE A 31 -5.96 13.38 3.31
CA ILE A 31 -6.49 12.89 4.58
C ILE A 31 -5.68 13.57 5.68
N THR A 32 -6.36 14.32 6.55
CA THR A 32 -5.73 14.92 7.73
C THR A 32 -6.56 14.64 8.99
N THR A 33 -5.90 14.69 10.13
CA THR A 33 -6.54 14.57 11.46
C THR A 33 -6.16 15.79 12.29
N PRO A 34 -6.89 16.14 13.37
CA PRO A 34 -6.57 17.30 14.19
C PRO A 34 -5.16 17.31 14.75
N ASP A 35 -4.57 16.15 14.92
CA ASP A 35 -3.20 15.98 15.44
C ASP A 35 -2.13 15.98 14.35
N THR A 36 -2.51 16.19 13.09
CA THR A 36 -1.55 16.29 11.97
C THR A 36 -0.67 17.52 12.20
N SER A 37 0.62 17.29 12.45
CA SER A 37 1.57 18.32 12.84
C SER A 37 2.79 18.45 11.94
N ALA A 38 3.08 17.41 11.15
CA ALA A 38 4.29 17.34 10.34
C ALA A 38 4.03 17.84 8.91
N GLU A 39 3.98 19.17 8.71
CA GLU A 39 3.73 19.78 7.38
C GLU A 39 4.79 19.41 6.32
N GLN A 40 5.98 18.98 6.74
CA GLN A 40 7.08 18.64 5.83
C GLN A 40 7.15 17.16 5.48
N VAL A 41 6.39 16.31 6.20
CA VAL A 41 6.34 14.86 5.98
C VAL A 41 4.99 14.49 5.38
N ILE A 42 5.01 13.69 4.35
CA ILE A 42 3.79 13.25 3.65
C ILE A 42 3.78 11.73 3.56
N LEU A 43 2.61 11.14 3.71
CA LEU A 43 2.37 9.76 3.36
C LEU A 43 1.61 9.72 2.02
N LEU A 44 2.16 9.03 1.03
CA LEU A 44 1.51 8.75 -0.26
C LEU A 44 0.86 7.38 -0.17
N CYS A 45 -0.45 7.31 -0.41
CA CYS A 45 -1.22 6.07 -0.29
C CYS A 45 -1.72 5.58 -1.65
N PHE A 46 -1.51 4.28 -1.90
CA PHE A 46 -2.09 3.54 -3.02
C PHE A 46 -3.08 2.50 -2.48
N HIS A 47 -4.35 2.67 -2.86
CA HIS A 47 -5.44 1.82 -2.38
C HIS A 47 -5.43 0.42 -3.02
N GLY A 48 -6.11 -0.52 -2.39
CA GLY A 48 -6.36 -1.85 -2.93
C GLY A 48 -7.47 -1.87 -3.99
N GLY A 49 -7.76 -3.07 -4.52
CA GLY A 49 -8.83 -3.28 -5.51
C GLY A 49 -8.36 -3.98 -6.79
N ALA A 50 -7.28 -4.76 -6.68
CA ALA A 50 -6.76 -5.60 -7.78
C ALA A 50 -6.49 -4.84 -9.10
N TYR A 51 -6.17 -3.54 -9.02
CA TYR A 51 -5.96 -2.62 -10.15
C TYR A 51 -7.21 -2.35 -11.01
N VAL A 52 -8.36 -2.89 -10.65
CA VAL A 52 -9.62 -2.75 -11.42
C VAL A 52 -10.74 -2.07 -10.63
N LEU A 53 -10.58 -1.94 -9.33
CA LEU A 53 -11.56 -1.39 -8.40
C LEU A 53 -10.88 -0.45 -7.40
N GLY A 54 -11.71 0.29 -6.65
CA GLY A 54 -11.25 1.14 -5.55
C GLY A 54 -11.27 2.61 -5.89
N SER A 55 -11.06 3.40 -4.88
CA SER A 55 -10.83 4.85 -4.95
C SER A 55 -10.31 5.35 -3.60
N PRO A 56 -9.74 6.56 -3.53
CA PRO A 56 -9.34 7.18 -2.27
C PRO A 56 -10.45 7.18 -1.22
N GLU A 57 -11.69 7.46 -1.61
CA GLU A 57 -12.82 7.53 -0.67
C GLU A 57 -13.33 6.15 -0.25
N ALA A 58 -13.33 5.19 -1.17
CA ALA A 58 -13.84 3.84 -0.91
C ALA A 58 -12.91 3.04 0.00
N ASN A 59 -11.61 3.29 -0.08
CA ASN A 59 -10.55 2.59 0.66
C ASN A 59 -9.94 3.45 1.77
N ALA A 60 -10.57 4.56 2.16
CA ALA A 60 -9.97 5.54 3.07
C ALA A 60 -9.69 5.01 4.49
N ALA A 61 -10.36 3.96 4.94
CA ALA A 61 -10.38 3.58 6.36
C ALA A 61 -8.99 3.28 6.93
N SER A 62 -8.18 2.44 6.28
CA SER A 62 -6.82 2.14 6.76
C SER A 62 -5.92 3.38 6.68
N ALA A 63 -6.01 4.15 5.60
CA ALA A 63 -5.23 5.38 5.43
C ALA A 63 -5.56 6.42 6.50
N ILE A 64 -6.83 6.60 6.88
CA ILE A 64 -7.25 7.49 7.98
C ILE A 64 -6.67 7.03 9.31
N CYS A 65 -6.75 5.72 9.61
CA CYS A 65 -6.20 5.16 10.85
C CYS A 65 -4.67 5.34 10.92
N VAL A 66 -3.96 5.15 9.81
CA VAL A 66 -2.51 5.37 9.75
C VAL A 66 -2.17 6.86 9.85
N ALA A 67 -2.91 7.76 9.17
CA ALA A 67 -2.73 9.21 9.29
C ALA A 67 -2.85 9.68 10.74
N HIS A 68 -3.87 9.19 11.45
CA HIS A 68 -4.07 9.48 12.87
C HIS A 68 -2.92 8.96 13.73
N ALA A 69 -2.53 7.68 13.54
CA ALA A 69 -1.46 7.06 14.32
C ALA A 69 -0.09 7.67 14.03
N ALA A 70 0.19 8.04 12.78
CA ALA A 70 1.44 8.68 12.38
C ALA A 70 1.49 10.18 12.74
N LYS A 71 0.34 10.84 12.85
CA LYS A 71 0.15 12.30 12.93
C LYS A 71 0.70 13.03 11.69
N MET A 72 0.56 12.40 10.54
CA MET A 72 1.06 12.87 9.24
C MET A 72 -0.08 12.98 8.25
N PRO A 73 -0.05 13.96 7.32
CA PRO A 73 -1.03 14.03 6.24
C PRO A 73 -0.79 12.87 5.27
N VAL A 74 -1.89 12.32 4.72
CA VAL A 74 -1.84 11.28 3.68
C VAL A 74 -2.45 11.84 2.40
N PHE A 75 -1.77 11.72 1.28
CA PHE A 75 -2.36 11.87 -0.05
C PHE A 75 -2.69 10.48 -0.60
N SER A 76 -3.96 10.18 -0.74
CA SER A 76 -4.44 8.94 -1.37
C SER A 76 -4.69 9.20 -2.85
N ALA A 77 -3.90 8.56 -3.72
CA ALA A 77 -3.95 8.77 -5.17
C ALA A 77 -5.08 7.95 -5.80
N ASP A 78 -5.87 8.59 -6.67
CA ASP A 78 -6.88 7.96 -7.53
C ASP A 78 -6.22 7.57 -8.86
N TYR A 79 -5.33 6.59 -8.78
CA TYR A 79 -4.57 6.12 -9.94
C TYR A 79 -5.47 5.41 -10.95
N ARG A 80 -5.12 5.49 -12.23
CA ARG A 80 -5.89 4.90 -13.34
C ARG A 80 -6.03 3.40 -13.20
N LEU A 81 -7.25 2.90 -13.40
CA LEU A 81 -7.63 1.51 -13.23
C LEU A 81 -7.86 0.80 -14.58
N ALA A 82 -7.56 -0.48 -14.61
CA ALA A 82 -7.93 -1.38 -15.68
C ALA A 82 -9.44 -1.74 -15.58
N PRO A 83 -10.09 -2.15 -16.67
CA PRO A 83 -9.52 -2.39 -18.02
C PRO A 83 -9.33 -1.13 -18.86
N GLU A 84 -9.89 0.03 -18.45
CA GLU A 84 -9.82 1.28 -19.21
C GLU A 84 -8.37 1.74 -19.40
N TYR A 85 -7.54 1.53 -18.37
CA TYR A 85 -6.14 1.91 -18.33
C TYR A 85 -5.27 0.76 -17.81
N PRO A 86 -4.93 -0.23 -18.66
CA PRO A 86 -4.10 -1.35 -18.24
C PRO A 86 -2.67 -0.90 -17.92
N TYR A 87 -1.86 -1.83 -17.42
CA TYR A 87 -0.42 -1.62 -17.23
C TYR A 87 0.23 -1.01 -18.48
N PRO A 88 1.08 0.03 -18.33
CA PRO A 88 1.67 0.53 -17.08
C PRO A 88 0.96 1.75 -16.45
N ALA A 89 -0.28 2.09 -16.83
CA ALA A 89 -0.91 3.36 -16.47
C ALA A 89 -0.89 3.69 -14.97
N ALA A 90 -1.19 2.72 -14.10
CA ALA A 90 -1.15 2.91 -12.65
C ALA A 90 0.28 3.20 -12.15
N VAL A 91 1.29 2.54 -12.72
CA VAL A 91 2.70 2.75 -12.36
C VAL A 91 3.14 4.15 -12.77
N ASP A 92 2.76 4.59 -13.98
CA ASP A 92 3.06 5.93 -14.47
C ASP A 92 2.45 7.01 -13.55
N ASP A 93 1.20 6.81 -13.11
CA ASP A 93 0.52 7.71 -12.19
C ASP A 93 1.22 7.76 -10.83
N ALA A 94 1.58 6.61 -10.27
CA ALA A 94 2.28 6.54 -8.99
C ALA A 94 3.61 7.29 -9.02
N VAL A 95 4.40 7.09 -10.08
CA VAL A 95 5.67 7.80 -10.30
C VAL A 95 5.44 9.30 -10.50
N ALA A 96 4.40 9.70 -11.25
CA ALA A 96 4.07 11.10 -11.48
C ALA A 96 3.71 11.83 -10.18
N VAL A 97 2.90 11.21 -9.32
CA VAL A 97 2.54 11.78 -8.00
C VAL A 97 3.78 11.95 -7.14
N PHE A 98 4.62 10.92 -7.01
CA PHE A 98 5.82 10.97 -6.18
C PHE A 98 6.79 12.09 -6.64
N ARG A 99 7.07 12.16 -7.93
CA ARG A 99 7.92 13.21 -8.50
C ARG A 99 7.32 14.61 -8.33
N ALA A 100 6.01 14.73 -8.44
CA ALA A 100 5.32 16.01 -8.25
C ALA A 100 5.35 16.48 -6.78
N LEU A 101 5.27 15.58 -5.81
CA LEU A 101 5.48 15.90 -4.39
C LEU A 101 6.89 16.45 -4.16
N GLN A 102 7.91 15.82 -4.75
CA GLN A 102 9.29 16.33 -4.67
C GLN A 102 9.43 17.71 -5.34
N ALA A 103 8.81 17.92 -6.50
CA ALA A 103 8.82 19.23 -7.19
C ALA A 103 8.10 20.33 -6.38
N LYS A 104 7.16 19.97 -5.50
CA LYS A 104 6.51 20.87 -4.54
C LYS A 104 7.39 21.17 -3.31
N GLY A 105 8.57 20.56 -3.20
CA GLY A 105 9.56 20.84 -2.15
C GLY A 105 9.65 19.79 -1.04
N HIS A 106 8.90 18.67 -1.14
CA HIS A 106 9.04 17.59 -0.17
C HIS A 106 10.28 16.76 -0.49
N SER A 107 11.16 16.59 0.48
CA SER A 107 12.32 15.70 0.32
C SER A 107 11.87 14.24 0.26
N ALA A 108 12.48 13.43 -0.61
CA ALA A 108 12.08 12.05 -0.82
C ALA A 108 12.14 11.21 0.46
N ASP A 109 13.17 11.40 1.29
CA ASP A 109 13.36 10.75 2.58
C ASP A 109 12.30 11.15 3.62
N ARG A 110 11.49 12.18 3.33
CA ARG A 110 10.34 12.62 4.14
C ARG A 110 8.99 12.28 3.49
N ILE A 111 8.99 11.46 2.44
CA ILE A 111 7.79 10.87 1.85
C ILE A 111 7.75 9.40 2.23
N GLY A 112 6.75 9.02 3.02
CA GLY A 112 6.42 7.61 3.27
C GLY A 112 5.41 7.11 2.24
N VAL A 113 5.40 5.81 1.98
CA VAL A 113 4.44 5.20 1.06
C VAL A 113 3.62 4.13 1.76
N ILE A 114 2.31 4.18 1.58
CA ILE A 114 1.36 3.17 2.05
C ILE A 114 0.85 2.41 0.83
N GLY A 115 0.89 1.07 0.87
CA GLY A 115 0.32 0.24 -0.17
C GLY A 115 -0.56 -0.87 0.39
N GLU A 116 -1.80 -0.95 -0.10
CA GLU A 116 -2.80 -1.93 0.32
C GLU A 116 -3.09 -2.91 -0.81
N SER A 117 -2.92 -4.22 -0.59
CA SER A 117 -3.23 -5.24 -1.61
C SER A 117 -2.52 -4.95 -2.94
N ALA A 118 -3.24 -4.72 -4.04
CA ALA A 118 -2.69 -4.28 -5.32
C ALA A 118 -1.90 -2.97 -5.21
N GLY A 119 -2.35 -2.02 -4.36
CA GLY A 119 -1.59 -0.81 -4.07
C GLY A 119 -0.23 -1.08 -3.43
N GLY A 120 -0.07 -2.24 -2.75
CA GLY A 120 1.23 -2.71 -2.26
C GLY A 120 2.18 -3.10 -3.39
N GLY A 121 1.67 -3.84 -4.39
CA GLY A 121 2.42 -4.11 -5.63
C GLY A 121 2.78 -2.82 -6.37
N LEU A 122 1.83 -1.86 -6.46
CA LEU A 122 2.05 -0.56 -7.09
C LEU A 122 3.13 0.28 -6.39
N ALA A 123 3.14 0.30 -5.05
CA ALA A 123 4.16 0.99 -4.26
C ALA A 123 5.57 0.48 -4.55
N LEU A 124 5.71 -0.86 -4.66
CA LEU A 124 6.99 -1.47 -5.01
C LEU A 124 7.37 -1.21 -6.47
N ALA A 125 6.43 -1.33 -7.41
CA ALA A 125 6.67 -1.04 -8.82
C ALA A 125 7.11 0.42 -9.04
N MET A 126 6.45 1.39 -8.39
CA MET A 126 6.88 2.79 -8.39
C MET A 126 8.32 2.93 -7.89
N THR A 127 8.64 2.30 -6.76
CA THR A 127 9.99 2.40 -6.16
C THR A 127 11.06 1.78 -7.06
N LEU A 128 10.75 0.68 -7.76
CA LEU A 128 11.65 0.09 -8.78
C LEU A 128 11.91 1.06 -9.92
N VAL A 129 10.87 1.70 -10.48
CA VAL A 129 11.02 2.69 -11.56
C VAL A 129 11.88 3.87 -11.10
N LEU A 130 11.66 4.39 -9.90
CA LEU A 130 12.45 5.50 -9.34
C LEU A 130 13.91 5.09 -9.17
N ARG A 131 14.18 3.93 -8.57
CA ARG A 131 15.53 3.41 -8.38
C ARG A 131 16.28 3.25 -9.70
N ASP A 132 15.66 2.61 -10.67
CA ASP A 132 16.27 2.30 -11.96
C ASP A 132 16.49 3.56 -12.80
N ALA A 133 15.72 4.63 -12.55
CA ALA A 133 15.94 5.96 -13.09
C ALA A 133 17.05 6.74 -12.37
N GLY A 134 17.52 6.29 -11.20
CA GLY A 134 18.46 7.02 -10.36
C GLY A 134 17.83 8.18 -9.59
N ASP A 135 16.50 8.17 -9.45
CA ASP A 135 15.76 9.14 -8.63
C ASP A 135 15.93 8.84 -7.14
N SER A 136 15.68 9.82 -6.29
CA SER A 136 15.61 9.62 -4.85
C SER A 136 14.40 8.76 -4.49
N LEU A 137 14.56 7.84 -3.54
CA LEU A 137 13.53 6.91 -3.10
C LEU A 137 12.76 7.44 -1.88
N PRO A 138 11.54 6.94 -1.61
CA PRO A 138 10.81 7.25 -0.39
C PRO A 138 11.59 6.86 0.86
N GLY A 139 11.36 7.56 1.98
CA GLY A 139 12.05 7.30 3.24
C GLY A 139 11.64 6.00 3.92
N ALA A 140 10.41 5.52 3.68
CA ALA A 140 9.89 4.27 4.23
C ALA A 140 8.65 3.79 3.46
N ILE A 141 8.42 2.48 3.43
CA ILE A 141 7.24 1.88 2.79
C ILE A 141 6.52 0.95 3.78
N PHE A 142 5.23 1.17 3.95
CA PHE A 142 4.32 0.30 4.69
C PHE A 142 3.38 -0.42 3.72
N LEU A 143 3.33 -1.75 3.83
CA LEU A 143 2.50 -2.62 3.00
C LEU A 143 1.56 -3.42 3.89
N THR A 144 0.27 -3.39 3.58
CA THR A 144 -0.72 -4.26 4.21
C THR A 144 -1.27 -5.25 3.19
N SER A 145 -1.12 -6.54 3.48
CA SER A 145 -1.60 -7.64 2.62
C SER A 145 -1.20 -7.46 1.14
N PRO A 146 0.07 -7.17 0.80
CA PRO A 146 0.45 -6.76 -0.54
C PRO A 146 0.28 -7.90 -1.56
N TRP A 147 -0.35 -7.59 -2.72
CA TRP A 147 -0.41 -8.49 -3.86
C TRP A 147 0.79 -8.23 -4.77
N VAL A 148 1.74 -9.14 -4.75
CA VAL A 148 3.05 -8.99 -5.42
C VAL A 148 3.42 -10.15 -6.35
N ASP A 149 2.57 -11.17 -6.45
CA ASP A 149 2.71 -12.31 -7.36
C ASP A 149 1.42 -12.52 -8.15
N LEU A 150 1.33 -11.93 -9.34
CA LEU A 150 0.14 -12.03 -10.18
C LEU A 150 0.02 -13.39 -10.87
N GLU A 151 1.08 -14.24 -10.85
CA GLU A 151 0.98 -15.64 -11.29
C GLU A 151 0.31 -16.55 -10.25
N GLY A 152 0.29 -16.14 -8.97
CA GLY A 152 -0.32 -16.91 -7.90
C GLY A 152 0.44 -18.16 -7.49
N ASN A 153 1.76 -18.11 -7.49
CA ASN A 153 2.61 -19.26 -7.14
C ASN A 153 2.69 -19.57 -5.65
N GLY A 154 2.08 -18.71 -4.80
CA GLY A 154 2.03 -18.91 -3.36
C GLY A 154 1.02 -19.99 -2.98
N ASP A 155 1.37 -20.91 -2.06
CA ASP A 155 0.48 -21.98 -1.61
C ASP A 155 -0.74 -21.46 -0.82
N SER A 156 -0.64 -20.30 -0.16
CA SER A 156 -1.75 -19.69 0.58
C SER A 156 -2.93 -19.33 -0.32
N VAL A 157 -2.68 -19.06 -1.62
CA VAL A 157 -3.74 -18.81 -2.62
C VAL A 157 -4.76 -19.96 -2.68
N THR A 158 -4.33 -21.19 -2.45
CA THR A 158 -5.20 -22.36 -2.46
C THR A 158 -5.55 -22.86 -1.07
N THR A 159 -4.63 -22.77 -0.11
CA THR A 159 -4.79 -23.35 1.23
C THR A 159 -5.58 -22.45 2.18
N MET A 160 -5.61 -21.13 1.92
CA MET A 160 -6.29 -20.14 2.80
C MET A 160 -7.65 -19.67 2.28
N VAL A 161 -8.10 -20.10 1.11
CA VAL A 161 -9.39 -19.70 0.50
C VAL A 161 -10.58 -19.85 1.45
N SER A 162 -10.68 -20.96 2.17
CA SER A 162 -11.78 -21.18 3.12
C SER A 162 -11.61 -20.45 4.45
N ALA A 163 -10.44 -19.87 4.69
CA ALA A 163 -10.10 -19.16 5.91
C ALA A 163 -10.21 -17.63 5.77
N ASP A 164 -10.08 -17.13 4.54
CA ASP A 164 -10.19 -15.72 4.21
C ASP A 164 -11.66 -15.34 3.95
N PRO A 165 -12.27 -14.45 4.75
CA PRO A 165 -13.65 -14.06 4.55
C PRO A 165 -13.88 -13.19 3.31
N ASP A 166 -12.84 -12.50 2.82
CA ASP A 166 -12.93 -11.61 1.66
C ASP A 166 -12.73 -12.36 0.33
N PHE A 167 -11.94 -13.45 0.35
CA PHE A 167 -11.62 -14.25 -0.83
C PHE A 167 -12.07 -15.70 -0.68
N THR A 168 -13.38 -15.89 -0.60
CA THR A 168 -13.98 -17.26 -0.60
C THR A 168 -13.83 -17.97 -1.95
N ASP A 169 -13.54 -17.22 -3.01
CA ASP A 169 -13.18 -17.71 -4.34
C ASP A 169 -11.98 -16.92 -4.86
N PRO A 170 -10.78 -17.49 -4.95
CA PRO A 170 -9.57 -16.81 -5.41
C PRO A 170 -9.61 -16.47 -6.89
N SER A 171 -10.52 -17.10 -7.70
CA SER A 171 -10.66 -16.78 -9.12
C SER A 171 -10.99 -15.30 -9.32
N ILE A 172 -11.73 -14.68 -8.41
CA ILE A 172 -12.09 -13.27 -8.46
C ILE A 172 -10.85 -12.37 -8.55
N LEU A 173 -9.78 -12.70 -7.81
CA LEU A 173 -8.52 -11.95 -7.86
C LEU A 173 -7.81 -12.19 -9.21
N TYR A 174 -7.77 -13.43 -9.68
CA TYR A 174 -7.07 -13.77 -10.91
C TYR A 174 -7.81 -13.36 -12.19
N GLU A 175 -9.15 -13.19 -12.14
CA GLU A 175 -9.92 -12.58 -13.22
C GLU A 175 -9.52 -11.12 -13.49
N CYS A 176 -8.87 -10.47 -12.53
CA CYS A 176 -8.36 -9.10 -12.67
C CYS A 176 -6.97 -9.04 -13.34
N VAL A 177 -6.25 -10.16 -13.44
CA VAL A 177 -4.87 -10.20 -13.96
C VAL A 177 -4.82 -9.82 -15.43
N GLU A 178 -5.63 -10.46 -16.27
CA GLU A 178 -5.64 -10.19 -17.72
C GLU A 178 -6.09 -8.77 -18.06
N PRO A 179 -7.17 -8.20 -17.44
CA PRO A 179 -7.52 -6.80 -17.61
C PRO A 179 -6.37 -5.83 -17.26
N TYR A 180 -5.60 -6.12 -16.20
CA TYR A 180 -4.49 -5.25 -15.77
C TYR A 180 -3.23 -5.48 -16.60
N ALA A 181 -2.73 -6.70 -16.66
CA ALA A 181 -1.43 -7.00 -17.27
C ALA A 181 -1.49 -7.10 -18.80
N GLY A 182 -2.66 -7.38 -19.38
CA GLY A 182 -2.82 -7.62 -20.81
C GLY A 182 -1.92 -8.77 -21.28
N SER A 183 -1.18 -8.55 -22.36
CA SER A 183 -0.23 -9.55 -22.90
C SER A 183 1.19 -9.45 -22.30
N ASN A 184 1.41 -8.62 -21.29
CA ASN A 184 2.72 -8.50 -20.67
C ASN A 184 3.04 -9.75 -19.82
N SER A 185 4.33 -10.03 -19.66
CA SER A 185 4.76 -11.15 -18.83
C SER A 185 4.44 -10.91 -17.35
N LEU A 186 3.80 -11.88 -16.70
CA LEU A 186 3.56 -11.80 -15.25
C LEU A 186 4.86 -11.96 -14.43
N LEU A 187 5.96 -12.35 -15.07
CA LEU A 187 7.30 -12.34 -14.46
C LEU A 187 7.95 -10.95 -14.47
N ASP A 188 7.36 -9.96 -15.16
CA ASP A 188 7.85 -8.59 -15.14
C ASP A 188 7.82 -8.07 -13.69
N PRO A 189 8.97 -7.60 -13.13
CA PRO A 189 9.05 -7.07 -11.78
C PRO A 189 8.14 -5.89 -11.49
N LEU A 190 7.73 -5.13 -12.51
CA LEU A 190 6.78 -4.03 -12.36
C LEU A 190 5.31 -4.50 -12.30
N ILE A 191 5.04 -5.76 -12.70
CA ILE A 191 3.74 -6.41 -12.59
C ILE A 191 3.70 -7.31 -11.36
N SER A 192 4.74 -8.13 -11.16
CA SER A 192 4.88 -9.03 -10.01
C SER A 192 6.18 -8.72 -9.24
N PRO A 193 6.16 -7.73 -8.34
CA PRO A 193 7.36 -7.28 -7.61
C PRO A 193 8.04 -8.34 -6.74
N VAL A 194 7.40 -9.47 -6.49
CA VAL A 194 8.06 -10.62 -5.85
C VAL A 194 9.24 -11.14 -6.66
N ASN A 195 9.30 -10.87 -7.97
CA ASN A 195 10.38 -11.26 -8.88
C ASN A 195 11.51 -10.20 -8.97
N ALA A 196 11.35 -9.07 -8.28
CA ALA A 196 12.31 -7.96 -8.35
C ALA A 196 13.56 -8.24 -7.52
N ASP A 197 14.67 -7.67 -7.96
CA ASP A 197 15.80 -7.36 -7.10
C ASP A 197 15.45 -6.13 -6.27
N LEU A 198 15.56 -6.23 -4.94
CA LEU A 198 15.21 -5.17 -4.00
C LEU A 198 16.45 -4.44 -3.42
N ASP A 199 17.62 -4.63 -4.01
CA ASP A 199 18.83 -3.93 -3.57
C ASP A 199 18.61 -2.40 -3.58
N GLY A 200 19.02 -1.74 -2.50
CA GLY A 200 18.88 -0.30 -2.32
C GLY A 200 17.46 0.19 -1.96
N PHE A 201 16.51 -0.71 -1.68
CA PHE A 201 15.16 -0.32 -1.25
C PHE A 201 15.15 0.34 0.13
N PRO A 202 14.20 1.26 0.38
CA PRO A 202 14.03 1.87 1.70
C PRO A 202 13.50 0.86 2.72
N PRO A 203 13.51 1.19 4.03
CA PRO A 203 12.89 0.36 5.06
C PRO A 203 11.46 -0.05 4.73
N LEU A 204 11.15 -1.34 4.95
CA LEU A 204 9.84 -1.94 4.69
C LEU A 204 9.19 -2.43 5.98
N LEU A 205 7.92 -2.07 6.19
CA LEU A 205 7.03 -2.75 7.13
C LEU A 205 5.97 -3.50 6.31
N ILE A 206 5.85 -4.80 6.51
CA ILE A 206 4.83 -5.66 5.87
C ILE A 206 3.96 -6.23 6.97
N GLN A 207 2.65 -5.94 6.91
CA GLN A 207 1.65 -6.54 7.79
C GLN A 207 0.70 -7.41 6.98
N VAL A 208 0.42 -8.61 7.48
CA VAL A 208 -0.41 -9.61 6.78
C VAL A 208 -1.17 -10.46 7.78
N GLY A 209 -2.39 -10.85 7.44
CA GLY A 209 -3.18 -11.79 8.24
C GLY A 209 -2.68 -13.24 8.06
N SER A 210 -2.80 -14.06 9.13
CA SER A 210 -2.46 -15.49 9.00
C SER A 210 -3.54 -16.29 8.27
N ARG A 211 -4.70 -15.69 7.99
CA ARG A 211 -5.86 -16.34 7.37
C ARG A 211 -6.25 -15.67 6.05
N GLU A 212 -5.27 -15.33 5.22
CA GLU A 212 -5.52 -14.70 3.92
C GLU A 212 -4.73 -15.35 2.78
N ILE A 213 -5.26 -15.21 1.56
CA ILE A 213 -4.69 -15.81 0.36
C ILE A 213 -3.35 -15.20 -0.04
N LEU A 214 -3.03 -13.95 0.38
CA LEU A 214 -1.77 -13.26 0.06
C LEU A 214 -0.68 -13.41 1.15
N LEU A 215 -0.87 -14.35 2.09
CA LEU A 215 0.15 -14.63 3.11
C LEU A 215 1.48 -15.05 2.47
N SER A 216 1.47 -15.93 1.48
CA SER A 216 2.69 -16.37 0.79
C SER A 216 3.39 -15.25 0.02
N ASP A 217 2.65 -14.31 -0.55
CA ASP A 217 3.18 -13.13 -1.21
C ASP A 217 4.03 -12.31 -0.24
N SER A 218 3.47 -12.00 0.93
CA SER A 218 4.12 -11.25 2.00
C SER A 218 5.36 -11.97 2.54
N LEU A 219 5.28 -13.29 2.76
CA LEU A 219 6.42 -14.10 3.23
C LEU A 219 7.56 -14.13 2.21
N ARG A 220 7.24 -14.31 0.92
CA ARG A 220 8.22 -14.34 -0.18
C ARG A 220 8.86 -12.98 -0.38
N LEU A 221 8.06 -11.91 -0.38
CA LEU A 221 8.55 -10.53 -0.46
C LEU A 221 9.52 -10.22 0.69
N ALA A 222 9.14 -10.49 1.94
CA ALA A 222 9.99 -10.24 3.09
C ALA A 222 11.30 -11.04 3.05
N ARG A 223 11.26 -12.29 2.55
CA ARG A 223 12.47 -13.08 2.35
C ARG A 223 13.39 -12.46 1.29
N ASN A 224 12.82 -12.01 0.17
CA ASN A 224 13.59 -11.38 -0.90
C ASN A 224 14.21 -10.06 -0.43
N ALA A 225 13.47 -9.25 0.33
CA ALA A 225 13.99 -8.02 0.94
C ALA A 225 15.16 -8.28 1.89
N ARG A 226 15.06 -9.31 2.75
CA ARG A 226 16.17 -9.71 3.62
C ARG A 226 17.40 -10.19 2.84
N ASN A 227 17.21 -10.91 1.73
CA ASN A 227 18.30 -11.36 0.89
C ASN A 227 19.03 -10.23 0.17
N ALA A 228 18.36 -9.08 0.00
CA ALA A 228 18.87 -7.84 -0.56
C ALA A 228 19.34 -6.85 0.55
N ASP A 229 19.53 -7.31 1.78
CA ASP A 229 19.96 -6.51 2.93
C ASP A 229 19.07 -5.28 3.23
N VAL A 230 17.78 -5.32 2.81
CA VAL A 230 16.79 -4.30 3.13
C VAL A 230 16.34 -4.46 4.58
N ASP A 231 16.23 -3.32 5.30
CA ASP A 231 15.61 -3.29 6.64
C ASP A 231 14.11 -3.61 6.50
N VAL A 232 13.73 -4.84 6.80
CA VAL A 232 12.35 -5.32 6.64
C VAL A 232 11.81 -5.93 7.93
N THR A 233 10.69 -5.40 8.37
CA THR A 233 9.84 -5.99 9.41
C THR A 233 8.65 -6.69 8.74
N LEU A 234 8.43 -7.95 9.06
CA LEU A 234 7.25 -8.71 8.65
C LEU A 234 6.46 -9.10 9.89
N ASP A 235 5.23 -8.60 10.00
CA ASP A 235 4.28 -8.89 11.06
C ASP A 235 3.13 -9.75 10.52
N VAL A 236 3.10 -11.00 10.94
CA VAL A 236 2.00 -11.93 10.63
C VAL A 236 1.01 -11.91 11.79
N TRP A 237 -0.18 -11.37 11.56
CA TRP A 237 -1.23 -11.21 12.57
C TRP A 237 -2.11 -12.45 12.65
N ASP A 238 -2.03 -13.15 13.77
CA ASP A 238 -2.74 -14.41 13.97
C ASP A 238 -4.26 -14.23 13.95
N GLY A 239 -4.95 -15.07 13.17
CA GLY A 239 -6.40 -15.04 13.01
C GLY A 239 -6.95 -13.92 12.11
N MET A 240 -6.13 -12.99 11.67
CA MET A 240 -6.55 -11.86 10.84
C MET A 240 -6.63 -12.27 9.35
N TRP A 241 -7.41 -11.52 8.59
CA TRP A 241 -7.74 -11.73 7.18
C TRP A 241 -7.20 -10.59 6.30
N HIS A 242 -7.48 -10.64 5.02
CA HIS A 242 -6.99 -9.68 4.04
C HIS A 242 -7.35 -8.23 4.41
N VAL A 243 -6.32 -7.37 4.48
CA VAL A 243 -6.43 -5.94 4.82
C VAL A 243 -7.27 -5.69 6.08
N PHE A 244 -7.11 -6.51 7.11
CA PHE A 244 -7.80 -6.34 8.40
C PHE A 244 -7.57 -4.96 9.03
N ASN A 245 -6.48 -4.28 8.66
CA ASN A 245 -6.14 -2.91 9.09
C ASN A 245 -7.25 -1.89 8.79
N ALA A 246 -8.08 -2.14 7.77
CA ALA A 246 -9.20 -1.28 7.39
C ALA A 246 -10.42 -1.39 8.33
N PHE A 247 -10.38 -2.23 9.36
CA PHE A 247 -11.48 -2.45 10.28
C PHE A 247 -11.22 -1.81 11.66
N PRO A 248 -11.56 -0.52 11.87
CA PRO A 248 -11.11 0.27 13.03
C PRO A 248 -11.64 -0.20 14.37
N LYS A 249 -12.69 -1.06 14.41
CA LYS A 249 -13.23 -1.64 15.63
C LYS A 249 -12.53 -2.94 16.05
N VAL A 250 -11.67 -3.51 15.19
CA VAL A 250 -10.89 -4.70 15.49
C VAL A 250 -9.66 -4.32 16.32
N PRO A 251 -9.46 -4.87 17.52
CA PRO A 251 -8.33 -4.50 18.38
C PRO A 251 -6.95 -4.74 17.73
N GLU A 252 -6.84 -5.81 16.94
CA GLU A 252 -5.65 -6.13 16.16
C GLU A 252 -5.35 -5.05 15.13
N ALA A 253 -6.38 -4.57 14.41
CA ALA A 253 -6.22 -3.48 13.43
C ALA A 253 -5.76 -2.17 14.09
N GLN A 254 -6.29 -1.83 15.28
CA GLN A 254 -5.86 -0.65 16.03
C GLN A 254 -4.39 -0.74 16.40
N ARG A 255 -3.92 -1.91 16.87
CA ARG A 255 -2.50 -2.13 17.19
C ARG A 255 -1.64 -2.07 15.94
N ALA A 256 -2.03 -2.76 14.87
CA ALA A 256 -1.31 -2.77 13.61
C ALA A 256 -1.14 -1.37 13.03
N ASN A 257 -2.20 -0.55 13.00
CA ASN A 257 -2.14 0.84 12.54
C ASN A 257 -1.27 1.71 13.46
N THR A 258 -1.29 1.46 14.79
CA THR A 258 -0.40 2.16 15.74
C THR A 258 1.06 1.85 15.46
N GLU A 259 1.40 0.59 15.17
CA GLU A 259 2.75 0.14 14.80
C GLU A 259 3.19 0.75 13.46
N ALA A 260 2.30 0.81 12.46
CA ALA A 260 2.56 1.48 11.19
C ALA A 260 2.84 2.98 11.38
N GLY A 261 2.06 3.66 12.22
CA GLY A 261 2.33 5.05 12.58
C GLY A 261 3.68 5.25 13.28
N ALA A 262 4.04 4.34 14.20
CA ALA A 262 5.34 4.37 14.87
C ALA A 262 6.51 4.11 13.90
N PHE A 263 6.32 3.20 12.94
CA PHE A 263 7.28 2.92 11.88
C PHE A 263 7.57 4.19 11.06
N PHE A 264 6.54 4.88 10.57
CA PHE A 264 6.74 6.12 9.82
C PHE A 264 7.41 7.21 10.65
N ARG A 265 7.00 7.41 11.91
CA ARG A 265 7.69 8.40 12.77
C ARG A 265 9.17 8.09 12.96
N ARG A 266 9.53 6.81 13.10
CA ARG A 266 10.93 6.40 13.28
C ARG A 266 11.80 6.72 12.07
N HIS A 267 11.26 6.55 10.86
CA HIS A 267 12.04 6.62 9.63
C HIS A 267 11.95 7.97 8.91
N LEU A 268 10.89 8.77 9.18
CA LEU A 268 10.64 10.01 8.46
C LEU A 268 10.85 11.26 9.30
N LEU A 269 10.81 11.17 10.65
CA LEU A 269 11.06 12.29 11.53
C LEU A 269 12.54 12.37 11.93
N THR A 270 13.04 13.59 12.06
CA THR A 270 14.36 13.91 12.60
C THR A 270 14.27 14.35 14.06
N GLU A 271 15.41 14.52 14.73
CA GLU A 271 15.45 15.07 16.09
C GLU A 271 14.88 16.49 16.17
N GLU A 272 14.84 17.23 15.06
CA GLU A 272 14.30 18.58 14.98
C GLU A 272 12.75 18.59 14.94
N ASP A 273 12.11 17.47 14.64
CA ASP A 273 10.65 17.30 14.56
C ASP A 273 10.03 16.87 15.92
N ALA A 274 10.85 16.62 16.96
CA ALA A 274 10.44 16.03 18.24
C ALA A 274 9.98 17.05 19.31
#